data_879cee1375e522b01bf65ef80038dda5
#
_entry.id   879cee1375e522b01bf65ef80038dda5
#
_cell.length_a   1.000
_cell.length_b   1.000
_cell.length_c   1.000
_cell.angle_alpha   90.00
_cell.angle_beta   90.00
_cell.angle_gamma   90.00
#
_symmetry.space_group_name_H-M   'P 1'
#
loop_
_entity.id
_entity.type
_entity.pdbx_description
1 polymer ?
#
loop_
_entity_poly.entity_id
_entity_poly.type
_entity_poly.pdbx_seq_one_letter_code
_entity_poly.pdbx_strand_id
1 'polypeptide(L)'
;MRRVKLGLVLLLLPTAVLAGNRWNVTVPGGGMRFQGQIIAEACSVDAGDRLMTVNMGQISSQRFRAAGEDASPVAFDIHLVDCNTEVSQHVGVSFQGVADGKDPDVLSVGEGAGIATGIGVALFDSEGSLIPLNGEPTRWAKLYDGPTTLHFVAKYRSTERQVTGGIANAQAWFSLTYQ
;
A
#
# COMPACT_ATOMS: atom_id res chain seq x y z
N MET A 1 -92.91 56.17 -30.03
CA MET A 1 -91.69 55.99 -30.79
C MET A 1 -90.55 56.05 -29.84
N ARG A 2 -90.02 54.90 -29.40
CA ARG A 2 -88.89 54.86 -28.46
C ARG A 2 -88.00 53.70 -28.90
N ARG A 3 -86.88 54.02 -29.48
CA ARG A 3 -85.90 53.07 -29.98
C ARG A 3 -85.06 52.59 -28.81
N VAL A 4 -85.16 51.28 -28.48
CA VAL A 4 -84.26 50.64 -27.52
C VAL A 4 -83.05 50.18 -28.26
N LYS A 5 -81.91 50.76 -27.89
CA LYS A 5 -80.59 50.32 -28.35
C LYS A 5 -80.09 49.17 -27.47
N LEU A 6 -80.07 47.99 -28.01
CA LEU A 6 -79.49 46.82 -27.35
C LEU A 6 -77.97 46.91 -27.44
N GLY A 7 -77.33 47.17 -26.33
CA GLY A 7 -75.90 47.18 -26.23
C GLY A 7 -75.37 45.73 -26.05
N LEU A 8 -74.59 45.27 -27.04
CA LEU A 8 -73.92 43.99 -27.00
C LEU A 8 -72.65 44.13 -26.12
N VAL A 9 -72.69 43.63 -24.88
CA VAL A 9 -71.48 43.54 -24.02
C VAL A 9 -70.73 42.25 -24.39
N LEU A 10 -69.61 42.46 -25.11
CA LEU A 10 -68.71 41.36 -25.46
C LEU A 10 -67.80 41.10 -24.23
N LEU A 11 -68.04 40.02 -23.52
CA LEU A 11 -67.26 39.53 -22.43
C LEU A 11 -65.94 38.93 -22.99
N LEU A 12 -64.84 39.69 -22.93
CA LEU A 12 -63.47 39.24 -23.17
C LEU A 12 -62.97 38.42 -21.96
N LEU A 13 -63.11 37.10 -22.01
CA LEU A 13 -62.47 36.21 -21.08
C LEU A 13 -60.98 36.11 -21.42
N PRO A 14 -60.04 36.41 -20.50
CA PRO A 14 -58.64 36.13 -20.73
C PRO A 14 -58.42 34.62 -20.63
N THR A 15 -58.14 33.98 -21.76
CA THR A 15 -57.63 32.61 -21.78
C THR A 15 -56.19 32.65 -21.27
N ALA A 16 -55.97 32.28 -20.00
CA ALA A 16 -54.64 32.02 -19.49
C ALA A 16 -54.08 30.77 -20.19
N VAL A 17 -53.28 31.01 -21.22
CA VAL A 17 -52.50 29.96 -21.85
C VAL A 17 -51.38 29.59 -20.88
N LEU A 18 -51.56 28.52 -20.12
CA LEU A 18 -50.52 27.89 -19.35
C LEU A 18 -49.56 27.18 -20.36
N ALA A 19 -48.66 27.93 -20.94
CA ALA A 19 -47.52 27.39 -21.69
C ALA A 19 -46.55 26.76 -20.72
N GLY A 20 -46.88 25.58 -20.22
CA GLY A 20 -45.94 24.74 -19.49
C GLY A 20 -44.85 24.25 -20.46
N ASN A 21 -43.73 24.94 -20.50
CA ASN A 21 -42.56 24.50 -21.23
C ASN A 21 -41.98 23.23 -20.59
N ARG A 22 -42.51 22.06 -20.94
CA ARG A 22 -41.91 20.75 -20.67
C ARG A 22 -41.03 20.34 -21.83
N TRP A 23 -40.01 21.16 -22.10
CA TRP A 23 -38.98 20.77 -23.05
C TRP A 23 -37.94 19.89 -22.30
N ASN A 24 -38.06 18.58 -22.45
CA ASN A 24 -36.97 17.69 -22.11
C ASN A 24 -35.92 17.83 -23.21
N VAL A 25 -34.91 18.64 -22.94
CA VAL A 25 -33.75 18.80 -23.86
C VAL A 25 -32.78 17.70 -23.53
N THR A 26 -32.66 16.70 -24.42
CA THR A 26 -31.60 15.71 -24.36
C THR A 26 -30.40 16.25 -25.13
N VAL A 27 -29.34 16.60 -24.43
CA VAL A 27 -28.08 17.02 -25.04
C VAL A 27 -27.20 15.76 -25.22
N PRO A 28 -26.62 15.52 -26.40
CA PRO A 28 -25.67 14.41 -26.56
C PRO A 28 -24.51 14.60 -25.60
N GLY A 29 -24.38 13.65 -24.66
CA GLY A 29 -23.28 13.60 -23.72
C GLY A 29 -21.98 13.15 -24.40
N GLY A 30 -20.87 13.21 -23.69
CA GLY A 30 -19.57 12.70 -24.13
C GLY A 30 -19.51 11.17 -24.02
N GLY A 31 -18.63 10.57 -24.80
CA GLY A 31 -18.28 9.15 -24.65
C GLY A 31 -17.34 8.93 -23.44
N MET A 32 -17.59 7.91 -22.67
CA MET A 32 -16.71 7.44 -21.59
C MET A 32 -16.07 6.12 -22.01
N ARG A 33 -14.75 6.00 -21.83
CA ARG A 33 -14.04 4.74 -22.02
C ARG A 33 -13.58 4.22 -20.68
N PHE A 34 -14.00 3.02 -20.35
CA PHE A 34 -13.54 2.30 -19.16
C PHE A 34 -12.43 1.35 -19.60
N GLN A 35 -11.24 1.51 -19.00
CA GLN A 35 -10.10 0.63 -19.24
C GLN A 35 -9.66 0.08 -17.90
N GLY A 36 -9.47 -1.21 -17.82
CA GLY A 36 -9.01 -1.93 -16.64
C GLY A 36 -8.31 -3.20 -17.06
N GLN A 37 -7.45 -3.69 -16.20
CA GLN A 37 -6.79 -4.98 -16.36
C GLN A 37 -7.15 -5.84 -15.14
N ILE A 38 -7.52 -7.07 -15.39
CA ILE A 38 -7.70 -8.08 -14.34
C ILE A 38 -6.41 -8.88 -14.32
N ILE A 39 -5.69 -8.83 -13.19
CA ILE A 39 -4.51 -9.66 -12.96
C ILE A 39 -4.94 -10.88 -12.15
N ALA A 40 -4.40 -12.03 -12.47
CA ALA A 40 -4.56 -13.24 -11.68
C ALA A 40 -3.40 -13.28 -10.68
N GLU A 41 -3.69 -12.99 -9.41
CA GLU A 41 -2.75 -13.20 -8.32
C GLU A 41 -2.83 -14.65 -7.90
N ALA A 42 -1.66 -15.29 -7.68
CA ALA A 42 -1.65 -16.69 -7.25
C ALA A 42 -2.08 -16.86 -5.80
N CYS A 43 -1.86 -15.87 -4.95
CA CYS A 43 -2.22 -15.87 -3.52
C CYS A 43 -2.72 -14.48 -3.10
N SER A 44 -3.48 -14.43 -2.02
CA SER A 44 -3.80 -13.19 -1.28
C SER A 44 -2.94 -13.09 -0.01
N VAL A 45 -2.55 -11.86 0.38
CA VAL A 45 -1.92 -11.63 1.68
C VAL A 45 -2.99 -11.65 2.76
N ASP A 46 -2.75 -12.38 3.87
CA ASP A 46 -3.66 -12.37 5.02
C ASP A 46 -3.90 -10.94 5.51
N ALA A 47 -5.13 -10.65 5.92
CA ALA A 47 -5.52 -9.29 6.32
C ALA A 47 -4.72 -8.78 7.53
N GLY A 48 -4.29 -9.67 8.45
CA GLY A 48 -3.46 -9.32 9.61
C GLY A 48 -2.06 -8.88 9.24
N ASP A 49 -1.53 -9.33 8.10
CA ASP A 49 -0.16 -9.06 7.68
C ASP A 49 -0.01 -7.83 6.79
N ARG A 50 -1.12 -7.25 6.34
CA ARG A 50 -1.10 -6.03 5.50
C ARG A 50 -0.57 -4.81 6.24
N LEU A 51 -0.71 -4.79 7.57
CA LEU A 51 -0.19 -3.76 8.47
C LEU A 51 0.33 -4.43 9.73
N MET A 52 1.57 -4.93 9.70
CA MET A 52 2.18 -5.59 10.84
C MET A 52 3.16 -4.68 11.57
N THR A 53 3.35 -4.93 12.85
CA THR A 53 4.40 -4.29 13.67
C THR A 53 5.32 -5.36 14.21
N VAL A 54 6.58 -5.31 13.81
CA VAL A 54 7.64 -6.16 14.35
C VAL A 54 8.30 -5.45 15.52
N ASN A 55 8.14 -5.99 16.73
CA ASN A 55 8.74 -5.40 17.93
C ASN A 55 10.19 -5.82 18.06
N MET A 56 11.12 -4.93 17.75
CA MET A 56 12.55 -5.18 17.79
C MET A 56 13.16 -5.17 19.21
N GLY A 57 12.38 -4.77 20.23
CA GLY A 57 12.86 -4.69 21.61
C GLY A 57 13.92 -3.60 21.83
N GLN A 58 14.72 -3.79 22.89
CA GLN A 58 15.79 -2.87 23.28
C GLN A 58 17.14 -3.58 23.24
N ILE A 59 18.16 -2.89 22.75
CA ILE A 59 19.53 -3.39 22.67
C ILE A 59 20.53 -2.31 23.10
N SER A 60 21.61 -2.70 23.74
CA SER A 60 22.68 -1.77 24.09
C SER A 60 23.53 -1.45 22.85
N SER A 61 23.83 -0.16 22.61
CA SER A 61 24.73 0.27 21.55
C SER A 61 26.15 -0.32 21.67
N GLN A 62 26.57 -0.72 22.88
CA GLN A 62 27.87 -1.37 23.13
C GLN A 62 27.99 -2.77 22.52
N ARG A 63 26.89 -3.35 22.04
CA ARG A 63 26.91 -4.63 21.32
C ARG A 63 27.57 -4.53 19.95
N PHE A 64 27.61 -3.33 19.39
CA PHE A 64 28.16 -3.07 18.07
C PHE A 64 29.56 -2.49 18.21
N ARG A 65 30.55 -3.13 17.58
CA ARG A 65 31.99 -2.75 17.64
C ARG A 65 32.53 -2.37 16.28
N ALA A 66 31.87 -2.83 15.21
CA ALA A 66 32.26 -2.56 13.83
C ALA A 66 30.97 -2.37 12.99
N ALA A 67 31.11 -1.70 11.84
CA ALA A 67 30.06 -1.65 10.84
C ALA A 67 29.78 -3.05 10.28
N GLY A 68 28.50 -3.34 9.98
CA GLY A 68 28.05 -4.61 9.45
C GLY A 68 27.75 -5.68 10.52
N GLU A 69 27.84 -5.36 11.81
CA GLU A 69 27.49 -6.31 12.87
C GLU A 69 25.97 -6.36 13.07
N ASP A 70 25.43 -7.58 13.13
CA ASP A 70 24.02 -7.86 13.35
C ASP A 70 23.74 -8.25 14.80
N ALA A 71 22.60 -7.81 15.32
CA ALA A 71 22.18 -8.18 16.66
C ALA A 71 20.66 -8.16 16.82
N SER A 72 20.15 -8.80 17.89
CA SER A 72 18.73 -8.85 18.26
C SER A 72 17.84 -9.39 17.13
N PRO A 73 18.03 -10.63 16.71
CA PRO A 73 17.17 -11.22 15.67
C PRO A 73 15.74 -11.36 16.16
N VAL A 74 14.78 -10.88 15.36
CA VAL A 74 13.34 -11.01 15.59
C VAL A 74 12.73 -11.65 14.37
N ALA A 75 12.16 -12.83 14.52
CA ALA A 75 11.44 -13.50 13.46
C ALA A 75 10.08 -12.83 13.22
N PHE A 76 9.67 -12.80 11.97
CA PHE A 76 8.33 -12.41 11.55
C PHE A 76 7.92 -13.18 10.31
N ASP A 77 6.62 -13.35 10.13
CA ASP A 77 6.05 -14.15 9.07
C ASP A 77 5.12 -13.32 8.20
N ILE A 78 5.04 -13.68 6.91
CA ILE A 78 4.03 -13.18 5.99
C ILE A 78 3.18 -14.39 5.58
N HIS A 79 1.89 -14.33 5.91
CA HIS A 79 0.94 -15.38 5.61
C HIS A 79 0.23 -15.09 4.28
N LEU A 80 0.34 -16.03 3.37
CA LEU A 80 -0.39 -16.04 2.12
C LEU A 80 -1.55 -17.02 2.24
N VAL A 81 -2.71 -16.63 1.74
CA VAL A 81 -3.94 -17.41 1.74
C VAL A 81 -4.46 -17.56 0.31
N ASP A 82 -5.33 -18.55 0.12
CA ASP A 82 -6.00 -18.83 -1.17
C ASP A 82 -5.01 -19.00 -2.34
N CYS A 83 -3.84 -19.58 -2.07
CA CYS A 83 -2.86 -19.83 -3.11
C CYS A 83 -3.38 -20.87 -4.10
N ASN A 84 -3.13 -20.63 -5.40
CA ASN A 84 -3.47 -21.48 -6.52
C ASN A 84 -2.23 -21.72 -7.39
N THR A 85 -1.71 -22.96 -7.36
CA THR A 85 -0.50 -23.35 -8.09
C THR A 85 -0.71 -23.51 -9.60
N GLU A 86 -1.95 -23.49 -10.09
CA GLU A 86 -2.24 -23.42 -11.52
C GLU A 86 -1.94 -22.04 -12.09
N VAL A 87 -1.98 -20.98 -11.25
CA VAL A 87 -1.67 -19.61 -11.65
C VAL A 87 -0.17 -19.34 -11.59
N SER A 88 0.48 -19.74 -10.48
CA SER A 88 1.93 -19.59 -10.30
C SER A 88 2.44 -20.59 -9.26
N GLN A 89 3.66 -21.06 -9.44
CA GLN A 89 4.28 -22.06 -8.58
C GLN A 89 5.31 -21.50 -7.61
N HIS A 90 5.72 -20.26 -7.82
CA HIS A 90 6.72 -19.62 -6.98
C HIS A 90 6.34 -18.18 -6.66
N VAL A 91 6.76 -17.71 -5.49
CA VAL A 91 6.62 -16.35 -5.03
C VAL A 91 7.95 -15.80 -4.54
N GLY A 92 8.30 -14.61 -4.98
CA GLY A 92 9.41 -13.84 -4.46
C GLY A 92 8.89 -12.63 -3.67
N VAL A 93 9.60 -12.29 -2.59
CA VAL A 93 9.28 -11.10 -1.78
C VAL A 93 10.39 -10.08 -1.95
N SER A 94 10.00 -8.84 -2.21
CA SER A 94 10.90 -7.69 -2.17
C SER A 94 10.44 -6.70 -1.10
N PHE A 95 11.40 -6.04 -0.45
CA PHE A 95 11.13 -5.02 0.56
C PHE A 95 11.60 -3.66 0.05
N GLN A 96 10.75 -2.66 0.26
CA GLN A 96 10.99 -1.29 -0.14
C GLN A 96 10.95 -0.39 1.10
N GLY A 97 11.84 0.58 1.17
CA GLY A 97 11.88 1.53 2.30
C GLY A 97 12.96 2.57 2.12
N VAL A 98 13.05 3.46 3.09
CA VAL A 98 14.14 4.44 3.13
C VAL A 98 15.41 3.71 3.56
N ALA A 99 16.38 3.65 2.67
CA ALA A 99 17.68 3.04 2.97
C ALA A 99 18.54 3.94 3.87
N ASP A 100 19.42 3.32 4.67
CA ASP A 100 20.43 4.04 5.44
C ASP A 100 21.45 4.67 4.49
N GLY A 101 21.93 5.86 4.82
CA GLY A 101 22.87 6.61 3.96
C GLY A 101 24.26 5.99 3.84
N LYS A 102 24.62 5.02 4.70
CA LYS A 102 25.90 4.34 4.72
C LYS A 102 25.83 2.89 4.23
N ASP A 103 24.67 2.26 4.42
CA ASP A 103 24.41 0.88 3.96
C ASP A 103 23.06 0.83 3.24
N PRO A 104 23.05 0.75 1.90
CA PRO A 104 21.81 0.82 1.10
C PRO A 104 20.90 -0.41 1.27
N ASP A 105 21.41 -1.51 1.85
CA ASP A 105 20.65 -2.73 2.10
C ASP A 105 20.01 -2.75 3.50
N VAL A 106 20.13 -1.65 4.25
CA VAL A 106 19.60 -1.50 5.60
C VAL A 106 18.55 -0.40 5.65
N LEU A 107 17.42 -0.66 6.30
CA LEU A 107 16.38 0.35 6.53
C LEU A 107 16.89 1.42 7.51
N SER A 108 16.75 2.67 7.11
CA SER A 108 17.03 3.82 7.96
C SER A 108 16.07 3.88 9.15
N VAL A 109 16.60 4.22 10.32
CA VAL A 109 15.81 4.54 11.51
C VAL A 109 15.46 6.03 11.59
N GLY A 110 15.80 6.81 10.57
CA GLY A 110 15.62 8.24 10.50
C GLY A 110 16.77 9.03 11.13
N GLU A 111 16.60 10.35 11.18
CA GLU A 111 17.59 11.28 11.71
C GLU A 111 16.91 12.28 12.65
N GLY A 112 17.63 12.78 13.64
CA GLY A 112 17.14 13.83 14.54
C GLY A 112 17.52 13.63 15.99
N ALA A 113 17.10 14.57 16.82
CA ALA A 113 17.33 14.52 18.26
C ALA A 113 16.59 13.32 18.89
N GLY A 114 17.33 12.51 19.64
CA GLY A 114 16.77 11.31 20.30
C GLY A 114 16.67 10.08 19.40
N ILE A 115 17.06 10.15 18.14
CA ILE A 115 17.17 9.01 17.23
C ILE A 115 18.55 8.38 17.36
N ALA A 116 18.63 7.05 17.30
CA ALA A 116 19.88 6.32 17.26
C ALA A 116 20.64 6.62 15.96
N THR A 117 21.98 6.62 16.01
CA THR A 117 22.82 6.85 14.81
C THR A 117 23.77 5.69 14.60
N GLY A 118 24.19 5.49 13.34
CA GLY A 118 25.11 4.42 12.95
C GLY A 118 24.49 3.02 13.02
N ILE A 119 23.16 2.94 12.94
CA ILE A 119 22.40 1.70 13.04
C ILE A 119 21.15 1.77 12.14
N GLY A 120 20.70 0.62 11.66
CA GLY A 120 19.45 0.48 10.94
C GLY A 120 18.87 -0.91 11.14
N VAL A 121 17.82 -1.24 10.38
CA VAL A 121 17.17 -2.55 10.42
C VAL A 121 17.45 -3.28 9.11
N ALA A 122 18.12 -4.42 9.20
CA ALA A 122 18.39 -5.33 8.10
C ALA A 122 17.40 -6.48 8.10
N LEU A 123 16.96 -6.88 6.91
CA LEU A 123 15.99 -7.96 6.71
C LEU A 123 16.70 -9.18 6.13
N PHE A 124 16.33 -10.36 6.62
CA PHE A 124 16.95 -11.63 6.23
C PHE A 124 15.87 -12.64 5.87
N ASP A 125 16.20 -13.52 4.95
CA ASP A 125 15.38 -14.69 4.63
C ASP A 125 15.51 -15.80 5.68
N SER A 126 14.77 -16.87 5.51
CA SER A 126 14.78 -18.05 6.39
C SER A 126 16.11 -18.79 6.43
N GLU A 127 17.00 -18.57 5.44
CA GLU A 127 18.33 -19.16 5.37
C GLU A 127 19.40 -18.24 5.98
N GLY A 128 19.00 -17.05 6.43
CA GLY A 128 19.89 -16.06 7.03
C GLY A 128 20.65 -15.21 6.02
N SER A 129 20.23 -15.19 4.76
CA SER A 129 20.79 -14.31 3.75
C SER A 129 20.15 -12.92 3.84
N LEU A 130 20.96 -11.86 3.74
CA LEU A 130 20.48 -10.49 3.69
C LEU A 130 19.63 -10.26 2.44
N ILE A 131 18.48 -9.65 2.63
CA ILE A 131 17.59 -9.25 1.54
C ILE A 131 17.89 -7.79 1.18
N PRO A 132 18.38 -7.51 -0.05
CA PRO A 132 18.60 -6.15 -0.51
C PRO A 132 17.30 -5.34 -0.52
N LEU A 133 17.38 -4.08 -0.12
CA LEU A 133 16.24 -3.16 -0.18
C LEU A 133 16.05 -2.60 -1.59
N ASN A 134 14.81 -2.26 -1.90
CA ASN A 134 14.42 -1.54 -3.13
C ASN A 134 14.82 -2.24 -4.43
N GLY A 135 15.07 -3.54 -4.36
CA GLY A 135 15.43 -4.39 -5.49
C GLY A 135 14.38 -5.44 -5.83
N GLU A 136 14.69 -6.25 -6.82
CA GLU A 136 13.91 -7.42 -7.19
C GLU A 136 14.08 -8.54 -6.15
N PRO A 137 13.12 -9.49 -6.07
CA PRO A 137 13.26 -10.64 -5.19
C PRO A 137 14.52 -11.44 -5.52
N THR A 138 15.35 -11.70 -4.51
CA THR A 138 16.59 -12.51 -4.68
C THR A 138 16.34 -13.99 -4.51
N ARG A 139 15.20 -14.37 -3.93
CA ARG A 139 14.80 -15.75 -3.67
C ARG A 139 13.34 -15.98 -3.98
N TRP A 140 13.05 -17.23 -4.34
CA TRP A 140 11.72 -17.68 -4.73
C TRP A 140 11.30 -18.84 -3.84
N ALA A 141 10.22 -18.66 -3.10
CA ALA A 141 9.60 -19.70 -2.31
C ALA A 141 8.62 -20.49 -3.19
N LYS A 142 8.59 -21.81 -3.01
CA LYS A 142 7.62 -22.65 -3.69
C LYS A 142 6.24 -22.49 -3.05
N LEU A 143 5.22 -22.32 -3.89
CA LEU A 143 3.83 -22.28 -3.47
C LEU A 143 3.21 -23.68 -3.43
N TYR A 144 2.22 -23.79 -2.57
CA TYR A 144 1.33 -24.94 -2.47
C TYR A 144 -0.12 -24.43 -2.48
N ASP A 145 -1.05 -25.25 -2.92
CA ASP A 145 -2.47 -24.86 -2.88
C ASP A 145 -2.93 -24.64 -1.44
N GLY A 146 -3.63 -23.53 -1.22
CA GLY A 146 -4.09 -23.12 0.11
C GLY A 146 -3.11 -22.16 0.80
N PRO A 147 -2.95 -22.23 2.13
CA PRO A 147 -2.11 -21.29 2.87
C PRO A 147 -0.61 -21.58 2.71
N THR A 148 0.18 -20.53 2.61
CA THR A 148 1.66 -20.60 2.57
C THR A 148 2.22 -19.53 3.51
N THR A 149 3.19 -19.88 4.35
CA THR A 149 3.86 -18.93 5.26
C THR A 149 5.28 -18.68 4.78
N LEU A 150 5.63 -17.41 4.68
CA LEU A 150 6.98 -16.96 4.34
C LEU A 150 7.66 -16.42 5.60
N HIS A 151 8.83 -16.97 5.93
CA HIS A 151 9.55 -16.69 7.16
C HIS A 151 10.70 -15.71 6.92
N PHE A 152 10.81 -14.70 7.77
CA PHE A 152 11.83 -13.67 7.72
C PHE A 152 12.39 -13.36 9.10
N VAL A 153 13.54 -12.71 9.12
CA VAL A 153 14.19 -12.24 10.35
C VAL A 153 14.61 -10.80 10.19
N ALA A 154 14.18 -9.93 11.08
CA ALA A 154 14.68 -8.57 11.19
C ALA A 154 15.79 -8.52 12.23
N LYS A 155 16.88 -7.78 11.96
CA LYS A 155 17.98 -7.56 12.90
C LYS A 155 18.36 -6.09 12.90
N TYR A 156 18.83 -5.59 14.04
CA TYR A 156 19.60 -4.36 14.03
C TYR A 156 20.97 -4.62 13.42
N ARG A 157 21.38 -3.76 12.48
CA ARG A 157 22.70 -3.78 11.87
C ARG A 157 23.38 -2.43 12.04
N SER A 158 24.61 -2.48 12.55
CA SER A 158 25.45 -1.28 12.59
C SER A 158 25.86 -0.87 11.17
N THR A 159 25.60 0.38 10.81
CA THR A 159 26.00 0.97 9.53
C THR A 159 27.27 1.79 9.65
N GLU A 160 27.66 2.08 10.89
CA GLU A 160 28.92 2.74 11.23
C GLU A 160 29.64 2.03 12.39
N ARG A 161 30.92 2.36 12.57
CA ARG A 161 31.69 1.83 13.68
C ARG A 161 31.17 2.32 15.05
N GLN A 162 30.65 3.54 15.09
CA GLN A 162 30.14 4.16 16.31
C GLN A 162 28.65 4.24 16.27
N VAL A 163 27.99 3.52 17.18
CA VAL A 163 26.56 3.50 17.35
C VAL A 163 26.17 4.30 18.58
N THR A 164 25.23 5.23 18.46
CA THR A 164 24.68 5.96 19.60
C THR A 164 23.31 5.41 19.97
N GLY A 165 22.96 5.48 21.27
CA GLY A 165 21.64 5.09 21.74
C GLY A 165 20.57 6.12 21.34
N GLY A 166 19.35 5.63 21.13
CA GLY A 166 18.21 6.46 20.77
C GLY A 166 17.03 5.59 20.28
N ILE A 167 16.00 6.22 19.79
CA ILE A 167 14.86 5.55 19.11
C ILE A 167 15.36 4.98 17.79
N ALA A 168 15.02 3.73 17.49
CA ALA A 168 15.44 3.04 16.27
C ALA A 168 14.21 2.36 15.61
N ASN A 169 13.30 3.16 15.06
CA ASN A 169 12.13 2.69 14.33
C ASN A 169 12.39 2.78 12.83
N ALA A 170 12.04 1.73 12.10
CA ALA A 170 12.11 1.70 10.65
C ALA A 170 10.76 1.31 10.04
N GLN A 171 10.54 1.66 8.79
CA GLN A 171 9.36 1.28 8.03
C GLN A 171 9.76 0.67 6.70
N ALA A 172 9.05 -0.39 6.30
CA ALA A 172 9.18 -1.02 5.01
C ALA A 172 7.81 -1.37 4.45
N TRP A 173 7.74 -1.42 3.14
CA TRP A 173 6.64 -2.05 2.39
C TRP A 173 7.18 -3.31 1.75
N PHE A 174 6.36 -4.33 1.65
CA PHE A 174 6.72 -5.51 0.88
C PHE A 174 5.82 -5.65 -0.34
N SER A 175 6.35 -6.29 -1.37
CA SER A 175 5.60 -6.68 -2.56
C SER A 175 5.91 -8.13 -2.92
N LEU A 176 4.91 -8.78 -3.50
CA LEU A 176 4.98 -10.15 -3.95
C LEU A 176 5.10 -10.16 -5.47
N THR A 177 6.02 -10.97 -5.96
CA THR A 177 6.18 -11.24 -7.39
C THR A 177 5.99 -12.74 -7.59
N TYR A 178 5.21 -13.12 -8.60
CA TYR A 178 4.87 -14.51 -8.91
C TYR A 178 5.52 -14.95 -10.22
N GLN A 179 5.94 -16.23 -10.30
CA GLN A 179 6.44 -16.86 -11.52
C GLN A 179 6.14 -18.37 -11.58
#